data_c02bdbbfb49fe04e7caf17fa86f70fe0
#
_entry.id   c02bdbbfb49fe04e7caf17fa86f70fe0
#
_cell.length_a   1.000
_cell.length_b   1.000
_cell.length_c   1.000
_cell.angle_alpha   90.00
_cell.angle_beta   90.00
_cell.angle_gamma   90.00
#
_symmetry.space_group_name_H-M   'P 1'
#
loop_
_entity.id
_entity.type
_entity.pdbx_description
1 polymer ?
#
loop_
_entity_poly.entity_id
_entity_poly.type
_entity_poly.pdbx_seq_one_letter_code
_entity_poly.pdbx_strand_id
1 'polypeptide(L)'
;TASAGRGYFLDTNAGVIEVFLPSSPSRGDTIALADYGGTFATNKIIINTGGQLIDSTSGPDFSIDTNNSIVELVYVDANKGWLVNLDQAAGSTPDAVLTPGGVYDAKIIATGGTITTTGDFKIHTFTGDGNFIVTTSQPDSKVDYLVIAGGGGGGAGQDNNVSGGGGGAGGYRESSGTNSGNYCVSPLGACVTGLPISNATFPITVGGGGAGQTSCGCTNGSNGSNSVFSTITSTAGGGGG
;
A
#
# COMPACT_ATOMS: atom_id res chain seq x y z
N THR A 1 2.15 5.37 -36.90
CA THR A 1 3.35 5.90 -36.25
C THR A 1 3.01 7.28 -35.64
N ALA A 2 3.31 7.48 -34.38
CA ALA A 2 3.17 8.76 -33.72
C ALA A 2 4.27 9.73 -34.18
N SER A 3 3.99 11.02 -34.10
CA SER A 3 4.94 12.08 -34.44
C SER A 3 5.28 12.88 -33.19
N ALA A 4 6.54 13.27 -33.04
CA ALA A 4 7.00 14.10 -31.93
C ALA A 4 6.22 15.44 -31.86
N GLY A 5 6.00 15.95 -30.64
CA GLY A 5 5.25 17.17 -30.37
C GLY A 5 3.75 17.06 -30.58
N ARG A 6 3.19 15.85 -30.64
CA ARG A 6 1.76 15.60 -30.87
C ARG A 6 1.10 14.90 -29.71
N GLY A 7 -0.17 15.29 -29.44
CA GLY A 7 -1.10 14.57 -28.59
C GLY A 7 -2.11 13.78 -29.43
N TYR A 8 -2.47 12.59 -28.98
CA TYR A 8 -3.43 11.70 -29.62
C TYR A 8 -4.52 11.31 -28.64
N PHE A 9 -5.77 11.45 -29.04
CA PHE A 9 -6.93 10.92 -28.35
C PHE A 9 -7.24 9.56 -28.97
N LEU A 10 -7.12 8.48 -28.20
CA LEU A 10 -7.25 7.11 -28.68
C LEU A 10 -8.56 6.51 -28.20
N ASP A 11 -9.40 6.06 -29.14
CA ASP A 11 -10.66 5.39 -28.87
C ASP A 11 -10.51 3.89 -29.11
N THR A 12 -10.39 3.13 -28.01
CA THR A 12 -10.23 1.67 -28.03
C THR A 12 -11.54 0.90 -27.92
N ASN A 13 -12.71 1.54 -28.08
CA ASN A 13 -14.02 0.85 -28.06
C ASN A 13 -14.10 -0.30 -29.10
N ALA A 14 -13.46 -0.16 -30.24
CA ALA A 14 -13.45 -1.16 -31.30
C ALA A 14 -12.37 -2.24 -31.16
N GLY A 15 -11.42 -2.11 -30.23
CA GLY A 15 -10.33 -3.05 -30.02
C GLY A 15 -9.01 -2.40 -29.64
N VAL A 16 -7.99 -3.23 -29.46
CA VAL A 16 -6.62 -2.84 -29.12
C VAL A 16 -6.03 -1.94 -30.20
N ILE A 17 -5.37 -0.86 -29.80
CA ILE A 17 -4.65 0.05 -30.69
C ILE A 17 -3.15 -0.10 -30.46
N GLU A 18 -2.38 -0.27 -31.54
CA GLU A 18 -0.92 -0.26 -31.50
C GLU A 18 -0.40 1.10 -31.97
N VAL A 19 0.44 1.73 -31.13
CA VAL A 19 1.09 3.03 -31.37
C VAL A 19 2.58 2.82 -31.60
N PHE A 20 3.06 3.11 -32.79
CA PHE A 20 4.48 3.04 -33.14
C PHE A 20 5.17 4.36 -32.79
N LEU A 21 6.25 4.30 -32.03
CA LEU A 21 7.10 5.47 -31.75
C LEU A 21 7.92 5.89 -32.97
N PRO A 22 8.35 7.18 -33.05
CA PRO A 22 9.23 7.64 -34.12
C PRO A 22 10.54 6.85 -34.14
N SER A 23 11.02 6.46 -35.32
CA SER A 23 12.25 5.66 -35.45
C SER A 23 13.54 6.45 -35.19
N SER A 24 13.49 7.76 -35.22
CA SER A 24 14.65 8.64 -35.04
C SER A 24 14.25 9.85 -34.20
N PRO A 25 13.96 9.64 -32.90
CA PRO A 25 13.58 10.74 -32.01
C PRO A 25 14.79 11.62 -31.67
N SER A 26 14.52 12.88 -31.39
CA SER A 26 15.49 13.87 -30.89
C SER A 26 15.27 14.09 -29.40
N ARG A 27 16.32 14.44 -28.67
CA ARG A 27 16.23 14.75 -27.24
C ARG A 27 15.20 15.85 -26.98
N GLY A 28 14.26 15.56 -26.06
CA GLY A 28 13.17 16.45 -25.71
C GLY A 28 11.92 16.26 -26.57
N ASP A 29 11.90 15.32 -27.53
CA ASP A 29 10.68 14.97 -28.25
C ASP A 29 9.65 14.42 -27.26
N THR A 30 8.40 14.86 -27.40
CA THR A 30 7.28 14.44 -26.56
C THR A 30 6.15 13.85 -27.41
N ILE A 31 5.43 12.87 -26.85
CA ILE A 31 4.21 12.30 -27.41
C ILE A 31 3.22 12.14 -26.26
N ALA A 32 2.02 12.71 -26.39
CA ALA A 32 0.96 12.54 -25.42
C ALA A 32 -0.13 11.63 -25.99
N LEU A 33 -0.61 10.68 -25.18
CA LEU A 33 -1.67 9.72 -25.52
C LEU A 33 -2.76 9.82 -24.45
N ALA A 34 -4.01 9.93 -24.85
CA ALA A 34 -5.13 10.03 -23.92
C ALA A 34 -6.21 9.00 -24.27
N ASP A 35 -6.77 8.36 -23.25
CA ASP A 35 -7.92 7.47 -23.38
C ASP A 35 -9.19 8.29 -23.65
N TYR A 36 -9.64 8.30 -24.90
CA TYR A 36 -10.84 9.03 -25.30
C TYR A 36 -12.12 8.32 -24.87
N GLY A 37 -12.13 6.99 -24.97
CA GLY A 37 -13.31 6.18 -24.71
C GLY A 37 -13.45 5.69 -23.27
N GLY A 38 -12.42 5.89 -22.42
CA GLY A 38 -12.40 5.32 -21.06
C GLY A 38 -12.33 3.79 -21.06
N THR A 39 -11.72 3.19 -22.08
CA THR A 39 -11.79 1.73 -22.35
C THR A 39 -10.44 1.03 -22.40
N PHE A 40 -9.33 1.67 -22.01
CA PHE A 40 -8.00 1.05 -22.04
C PHE A 40 -7.89 -0.19 -21.14
N ALA A 41 -8.67 -0.30 -20.04
CA ALA A 41 -8.70 -1.53 -19.23
C ALA A 41 -9.36 -2.72 -19.94
N THR A 42 -10.23 -2.47 -20.91
CA THR A 42 -10.88 -3.53 -21.72
C THR A 42 -10.06 -3.84 -22.96
N ASN A 43 -9.64 -2.79 -23.67
CA ASN A 43 -8.87 -2.87 -24.92
C ASN A 43 -7.66 -1.95 -24.78
N LYS A 44 -6.56 -2.52 -24.32
CA LYS A 44 -5.33 -1.75 -24.05
C LYS A 44 -4.76 -1.11 -25.31
N ILE A 45 -3.92 -0.09 -25.11
CA ILE A 45 -2.99 0.35 -26.13
C ILE A 45 -1.66 -0.35 -25.97
N ILE A 46 -0.99 -0.61 -27.09
CA ILE A 46 0.35 -1.19 -27.14
C ILE A 46 1.27 -0.15 -27.75
N ILE A 47 2.34 0.21 -27.03
CA ILE A 47 3.38 1.12 -27.52
C ILE A 47 4.48 0.28 -28.15
N ASN A 48 4.55 0.29 -29.47
CA ASN A 48 5.62 -0.36 -30.20
C ASN A 48 6.84 0.58 -30.25
N THR A 49 7.88 0.18 -29.54
CA THR A 49 9.10 1.01 -29.37
C THR A 49 10.01 0.99 -30.59
N GLY A 50 9.81 0.05 -31.51
CA GLY A 50 10.71 -0.17 -32.64
C GLY A 50 12.13 -0.56 -32.23
N GLY A 51 12.29 -1.15 -31.03
CA GLY A 51 13.59 -1.52 -30.46
C GLY A 51 14.29 -0.42 -29.66
N GLN A 52 13.63 0.72 -29.45
CA GLN A 52 14.16 1.78 -28.58
C GLN A 52 13.93 1.45 -27.12
N LEU A 53 14.74 2.03 -26.25
CA LEU A 53 14.61 1.82 -24.81
C LEU A 53 13.40 2.59 -24.23
N ILE A 54 12.77 2.00 -23.24
CA ILE A 54 11.87 2.67 -22.30
C ILE A 54 12.56 2.61 -20.94
N ASP A 55 12.83 3.77 -20.37
CA ASP A 55 13.51 3.95 -19.07
C ASP A 55 14.75 3.05 -18.88
N SER A 56 15.67 3.09 -19.85
CA SER A 56 16.90 2.29 -19.90
C SER A 56 16.68 0.78 -20.07
N THR A 57 15.46 0.33 -20.27
CA THR A 57 15.14 -1.09 -20.42
C THR A 57 14.83 -1.41 -21.88
N SER A 58 15.58 -2.35 -22.45
CA SER A 58 15.19 -2.99 -23.71
C SER A 58 14.19 -4.11 -23.38
N GLY A 59 13.03 -4.03 -23.93
CA GLY A 59 11.98 -5.00 -23.63
C GLY A 59 10.95 -5.13 -24.74
N PRO A 60 10.00 -6.05 -24.55
CA PRO A 60 8.84 -6.12 -25.42
C PRO A 60 8.05 -4.79 -25.37
N ASP A 61 7.14 -4.64 -26.32
CA ASP A 61 6.25 -3.49 -26.39
C ASP A 61 5.58 -3.22 -25.04
N PHE A 62 5.47 -1.95 -24.71
CA PHE A 62 4.85 -1.49 -23.48
C PHE A 62 3.34 -1.36 -23.67
N SER A 63 2.53 -1.73 -22.67
CA SER A 63 1.06 -1.59 -22.78
C SER A 63 0.51 -0.67 -21.69
N ILE A 64 -0.55 0.06 -22.04
CA ILE A 64 -1.34 0.88 -21.11
C ILE A 64 -2.75 0.29 -21.08
N ASP A 65 -3.19 -0.12 -19.90
CA ASP A 65 -4.44 -0.84 -19.66
C ASP A 65 -5.31 -0.22 -18.56
N THR A 66 -5.10 1.05 -18.28
CA THR A 66 -5.85 1.80 -17.26
C THR A 66 -6.80 2.80 -17.91
N ASN A 67 -8.09 2.72 -17.57
CA ASN A 67 -9.11 3.64 -18.09
C ASN A 67 -8.85 5.09 -17.69
N ASN A 68 -9.23 5.99 -18.60
CA ASN A 68 -9.12 7.44 -18.43
C ASN A 68 -7.68 7.94 -18.17
N SER A 69 -6.68 7.18 -18.57
CA SER A 69 -5.29 7.57 -18.43
C SER A 69 -4.86 8.57 -19.50
N ILE A 70 -3.93 9.45 -19.11
CA ILE A 70 -3.15 10.29 -20.02
C ILE A 70 -1.69 9.90 -19.82
N VAL A 71 -1.01 9.64 -20.93
CA VAL A 71 0.38 9.19 -20.92
C VAL A 71 1.20 10.16 -21.75
N GLU A 72 2.27 10.67 -21.19
CA GLU A 72 3.25 11.48 -21.89
C GLU A 72 4.58 10.72 -21.97
N LEU A 73 5.12 10.59 -23.16
CA LEU A 73 6.43 10.03 -23.41
C LEU A 73 7.39 11.16 -23.78
N VAL A 74 8.57 11.18 -23.16
CA VAL A 74 9.63 12.16 -23.43
C VAL A 74 10.92 11.42 -23.78
N TYR A 75 11.47 11.66 -24.96
CA TYR A 75 12.74 11.06 -25.36
C TYR A 75 13.94 11.78 -24.72
N VAL A 76 14.82 11.01 -24.08
CA VAL A 76 16.02 11.57 -23.43
C VAL A 76 17.25 11.41 -24.31
N ASP A 77 17.65 10.20 -24.59
CA ASP A 77 18.79 9.83 -25.43
C ASP A 77 18.80 8.31 -25.73
N ALA A 78 19.80 7.87 -26.50
CA ALA A 78 19.90 6.46 -26.87
C ALA A 78 20.16 5.47 -25.71
N ASN A 79 20.68 5.96 -24.57
CA ASN A 79 20.98 5.12 -23.41
C ASN A 79 19.78 5.03 -22.45
N LYS A 80 19.00 6.09 -22.38
CA LYS A 80 17.81 6.15 -21.52
C LYS A 80 16.55 5.77 -22.27
N GLY A 81 16.43 6.14 -23.55
CA GLY A 81 15.25 5.95 -24.36
C GLY A 81 14.16 6.96 -24.03
N TRP A 82 12.91 6.50 -24.05
CA TRP A 82 11.73 7.26 -23.68
C TRP A 82 11.43 7.12 -22.19
N LEU A 83 11.20 8.24 -21.52
CA LEU A 83 10.59 8.27 -20.20
C LEU A 83 9.07 8.34 -20.37
N VAL A 84 8.36 7.57 -19.55
CA VAL A 84 6.90 7.52 -19.57
C VAL A 84 6.37 8.23 -18.34
N ASN A 85 5.57 9.25 -18.53
CA ASN A 85 4.81 9.93 -17.49
C ASN A 85 3.34 9.52 -17.65
N LEU A 86 2.79 8.86 -16.63
CA LEU A 86 1.38 8.47 -16.57
C LEU A 86 0.64 9.47 -15.69
N ASP A 87 -0.19 10.32 -16.31
CA ASP A 87 -1.10 11.18 -15.58
C ASP A 87 -2.49 10.52 -15.58
N GLN A 88 -3.02 10.25 -14.40
CA GLN A 88 -4.33 9.64 -14.26
C GLN A 88 -5.39 10.72 -14.03
N ALA A 89 -6.53 10.59 -14.73
CA ALA A 89 -7.64 11.54 -14.61
C ALA A 89 -8.15 11.70 -13.17
N ALA A 90 -8.55 12.90 -12.82
CA ALA A 90 -9.16 13.24 -11.53
C ALA A 90 -10.36 12.31 -11.25
N GLY A 91 -10.22 11.44 -10.24
CA GLY A 91 -11.25 10.47 -9.84
C GLY A 91 -10.80 9.01 -9.87
N SER A 92 -9.70 8.66 -10.53
CA SER A 92 -9.03 7.37 -10.34
C SER A 92 -7.92 7.54 -9.29
N THR A 93 -7.85 6.66 -8.32
CA THR A 93 -6.71 6.63 -7.39
C THR A 93 -5.44 6.41 -8.21
N PRO A 94 -4.40 7.26 -8.08
CA PRO A 94 -3.16 7.09 -8.85
C PRO A 94 -2.56 5.72 -8.54
N ASP A 95 -2.44 4.87 -9.56
CA ASP A 95 -1.86 3.53 -9.40
C ASP A 95 -0.36 3.50 -9.69
N ALA A 96 0.20 4.59 -10.20
CA ALA A 96 1.64 4.76 -10.35
C ALA A 96 2.01 6.25 -10.33
N VAL A 97 2.86 6.66 -9.42
CA VAL A 97 3.52 7.95 -9.42
C VAL A 97 4.94 7.76 -9.94
N LEU A 98 5.28 8.44 -11.05
CA LEU A 98 6.66 8.51 -11.51
C LEU A 98 7.43 9.44 -10.57
N THR A 99 8.34 8.89 -9.78
CA THR A 99 9.32 9.72 -9.06
C THR A 99 10.46 10.12 -10.01
N PRO A 100 11.05 11.34 -9.86
CA PRO A 100 12.24 11.71 -10.61
C PRO A 100 13.39 10.73 -10.35
N GLY A 101 13.65 9.83 -11.31
CA GLY A 101 14.63 8.75 -11.15
C GLY A 101 14.20 7.43 -11.80
N GLY A 102 13.01 7.39 -12.43
CA GLY A 102 12.58 6.24 -13.23
C GLY A 102 12.25 4.98 -12.43
N VAL A 103 11.93 5.10 -11.15
CA VAL A 103 11.35 4.00 -10.40
C VAL A 103 9.85 4.06 -10.59
N TYR A 104 9.27 3.10 -11.31
CA TYR A 104 7.84 2.85 -11.24
C TYR A 104 7.54 2.51 -9.79
N ASP A 105 6.88 3.42 -9.08
CA ASP A 105 6.37 3.12 -7.75
C ASP A 105 5.15 2.21 -7.96
N ALA A 106 5.42 0.93 -8.21
CA ALA A 106 4.36 -0.05 -8.34
C ALA A 106 3.69 -0.13 -6.98
N LYS A 107 2.44 0.32 -6.96
CA LYS A 107 1.55 0.25 -5.82
C LYS A 107 1.64 -1.12 -5.17
N ILE A 108 1.78 -1.12 -3.87
CA ILE A 108 1.64 -2.34 -3.08
C ILE A 108 0.22 -2.89 -3.29
N ILE A 109 0.12 -4.09 -3.89
CA ILE A 109 -1.15 -4.79 -4.02
C ILE A 109 -1.20 -5.85 -2.94
N ALA A 110 -2.17 -5.71 -2.04
CA ALA A 110 -2.35 -6.63 -0.94
C ALA A 110 -3.83 -6.92 -0.67
N THR A 111 -4.08 -8.05 -0.02
CA THR A 111 -5.40 -8.49 0.42
C THR A 111 -5.35 -8.91 1.89
N GLY A 112 -6.51 -9.12 2.50
CA GLY A 112 -6.66 -9.55 3.89
C GLY A 112 -7.21 -8.47 4.81
N GLY A 113 -7.89 -8.89 5.85
CA GLY A 113 -8.63 -8.00 6.76
C GLY A 113 -9.80 -7.28 6.09
N THR A 114 -10.36 -6.30 6.78
CA THR A 114 -11.34 -5.36 6.21
C THR A 114 -10.58 -4.24 5.53
N ILE A 115 -10.81 -4.04 4.23
CA ILE A 115 -10.10 -3.04 3.43
C ILE A 115 -10.95 -1.79 3.30
N THR A 116 -10.39 -0.63 3.66
CA THR A 116 -10.99 0.68 3.45
C THR A 116 -10.01 1.58 2.69
N THR A 117 -10.53 2.47 1.86
CA THR A 117 -9.73 3.46 1.13
C THR A 117 -10.11 4.85 1.59
N THR A 118 -9.12 5.66 1.93
CA THR A 118 -9.32 7.05 2.37
C THR A 118 -8.23 7.91 1.72
N GLY A 119 -8.62 8.76 0.77
CA GLY A 119 -7.64 9.47 -0.06
C GLY A 119 -6.71 8.47 -0.77
N ASP A 120 -5.42 8.70 -0.67
CA ASP A 120 -4.39 7.86 -1.29
C ASP A 120 -4.01 6.62 -0.45
N PHE A 121 -4.69 6.41 0.69
CA PHE A 121 -4.38 5.32 1.61
C PHE A 121 -5.32 4.15 1.45
N LYS A 122 -4.76 2.94 1.40
CA LYS A 122 -5.47 1.68 1.57
C LYS A 122 -5.16 1.12 2.95
N ILE A 123 -6.20 0.96 3.76
CA ILE A 123 -6.10 0.53 5.16
C ILE A 123 -6.63 -0.89 5.28
N HIS A 124 -5.81 -1.80 5.80
CA HIS A 124 -6.17 -3.17 6.10
C HIS A 124 -6.37 -3.32 7.61
N THR A 125 -7.60 -3.55 8.05
CA THR A 125 -7.96 -3.68 9.47
C THR A 125 -8.22 -5.13 9.82
N PHE A 126 -7.52 -5.62 10.84
CA PHE A 126 -7.67 -6.96 11.39
C PHE A 126 -8.20 -6.88 12.82
N THR A 127 -9.38 -7.43 13.06
CA THR A 127 -10.01 -7.55 14.40
C THR A 127 -10.01 -8.99 14.92
N GLY A 128 -9.38 -9.90 14.20
CA GLY A 128 -9.15 -11.29 14.53
C GLY A 128 -7.96 -11.80 13.71
N ASP A 129 -7.53 -13.03 14.00
CA ASP A 129 -6.43 -13.66 13.29
C ASP A 129 -6.69 -13.72 11.78
N GLY A 130 -5.63 -13.60 10.98
CA GLY A 130 -5.73 -13.59 9.52
C GLY A 130 -4.39 -13.49 8.84
N ASN A 131 -4.43 -13.19 7.56
CA ASN A 131 -3.23 -13.01 6.74
C ASN A 131 -3.29 -11.68 5.98
N PHE A 132 -2.22 -10.91 6.04
CA PHE A 132 -1.95 -9.82 5.11
C PHE A 132 -1.12 -10.39 3.96
N ILE A 133 -1.73 -10.50 2.77
CA ILE A 133 -1.13 -11.16 1.61
C ILE A 133 -0.72 -10.09 0.60
N VAL A 134 0.57 -9.92 0.37
CA VAL A 134 1.13 -9.00 -0.62
C VAL A 134 1.38 -9.78 -1.90
N THR A 135 0.72 -9.38 -2.98
CA THR A 135 0.88 -9.99 -4.31
C THR A 135 1.79 -9.19 -5.22
N THR A 136 1.91 -7.88 -4.97
CA THR A 136 2.81 -7.00 -5.71
C THR A 136 3.48 -6.02 -4.75
N SER A 137 4.79 -5.93 -4.81
CA SER A 137 5.61 -4.95 -4.09
C SER A 137 6.88 -4.67 -4.89
N GLN A 138 7.50 -3.51 -4.64
CA GLN A 138 8.82 -3.18 -5.17
C GLN A 138 9.92 -3.50 -4.17
N PRO A 139 11.18 -3.59 -4.59
CA PRO A 139 12.31 -3.51 -3.67
C PRO A 139 12.14 -2.28 -2.76
N ASP A 140 12.41 -2.45 -1.47
CA ASP A 140 12.27 -1.39 -0.45
C ASP A 140 10.83 -0.94 -0.11
N SER A 141 9.79 -1.61 -0.62
CA SER A 141 8.41 -1.36 -0.20
C SER A 141 8.23 -1.54 1.31
N LYS A 142 7.51 -0.62 1.92
CA LYS A 142 7.20 -0.63 3.35
C LYS A 142 5.74 -0.30 3.59
N VAL A 143 5.19 -0.81 4.67
CA VAL A 143 3.87 -0.44 5.16
C VAL A 143 3.97 0.19 6.54
N ASP A 144 3.18 1.22 6.76
CA ASP A 144 2.95 1.75 8.11
C ASP A 144 1.98 0.83 8.84
N TYR A 145 2.13 0.73 10.14
CA TYR A 145 1.35 -0.20 10.96
C TYR A 145 0.97 0.39 12.31
N LEU A 146 -0.12 -0.13 12.84
CA LEU A 146 -0.57 0.03 14.21
C LEU A 146 -0.95 -1.34 14.74
N VAL A 147 -0.30 -1.82 15.82
CA VAL A 147 -0.55 -3.11 16.45
C VAL A 147 -0.87 -2.90 17.92
N ILE A 148 -2.09 -3.26 18.32
CA ILE A 148 -2.58 -3.13 19.69
C ILE A 148 -2.84 -4.53 20.24
N ALA A 149 -2.28 -4.83 21.42
CA ALA A 149 -2.49 -6.10 22.10
C ALA A 149 -3.72 -6.08 23.01
N GLY A 150 -4.15 -7.26 23.46
CA GLY A 150 -5.23 -7.40 24.44
C GLY A 150 -4.84 -6.83 25.81
N GLY A 151 -5.75 -6.07 26.42
CA GLY A 151 -5.62 -5.63 27.82
C GLY A 151 -5.85 -6.78 28.80
N GLY A 152 -5.38 -6.66 30.02
CA GLY A 152 -5.69 -7.61 31.08
C GLY A 152 -7.06 -7.38 31.71
N GLY A 153 -7.63 -8.41 32.28
CA GLY A 153 -8.87 -8.35 33.06
C GLY A 153 -8.65 -7.78 34.47
N GLY A 154 -9.64 -7.13 35.03
CA GLY A 154 -9.60 -6.69 36.42
C GLY A 154 -9.74 -7.88 37.41
N GLY A 155 -9.09 -7.78 38.56
CA GLY A 155 -9.29 -8.72 39.67
C GLY A 155 -10.57 -8.43 40.44
N ALA A 156 -10.99 -9.37 41.31
CA ALA A 156 -12.13 -9.18 42.21
C ALA A 156 -11.64 -9.09 43.66
N GLY A 157 -12.22 -8.17 44.39
CA GLY A 157 -12.03 -8.06 45.81
C GLY A 157 -12.75 -9.14 46.61
N GLN A 158 -12.37 -9.32 47.89
CA GLN A 158 -12.90 -10.40 48.74
C GLN A 158 -14.26 -10.12 49.30
N ASP A 159 -14.59 -8.88 49.60
CA ASP A 159 -15.86 -8.43 50.22
C ASP A 159 -16.08 -6.95 49.92
N ASN A 160 -17.16 -6.37 50.43
CA ASN A 160 -17.48 -4.94 50.28
C ASN A 160 -16.39 -3.96 50.76
N ASN A 161 -15.33 -4.46 51.42
CA ASN A 161 -14.23 -3.67 51.97
C ASN A 161 -12.90 -3.80 51.21
N VAL A 162 -12.80 -4.73 50.24
CA VAL A 162 -11.57 -4.93 49.46
C VAL A 162 -11.89 -4.77 47.99
N SER A 163 -11.31 -3.78 47.35
CA SER A 163 -11.47 -3.53 45.91
C SER A 163 -10.49 -4.40 45.13
N GLY A 164 -10.93 -4.96 44.03
CA GLY A 164 -10.04 -5.61 43.07
C GLY A 164 -9.18 -4.60 42.30
N GLY A 165 -8.01 -5.01 41.89
CA GLY A 165 -7.13 -4.21 41.02
C GLY A 165 -7.59 -4.15 39.59
N GLY A 166 -7.35 -3.04 38.93
CA GLY A 166 -7.58 -2.90 37.49
C GLY A 166 -6.59 -3.70 36.64
N GLY A 167 -7.01 -4.24 35.53
CA GLY A 167 -6.11 -4.88 34.56
C GLY A 167 -5.23 -3.87 33.83
N GLY A 168 -4.07 -4.28 33.39
CA GLY A 168 -3.14 -3.49 32.60
C GLY A 168 -3.63 -3.28 31.17
N ALA A 169 -3.29 -2.15 30.57
CA ALA A 169 -3.53 -1.91 29.14
C ALA A 169 -2.71 -2.86 28.27
N GLY A 170 -3.25 -3.22 27.11
CA GLY A 170 -2.48 -3.89 26.07
C GLY A 170 -1.42 -2.96 25.48
N GLY A 171 -0.33 -3.55 25.02
CA GLY A 171 0.74 -2.81 24.38
C GLY A 171 0.28 -2.13 23.10
N TYR A 172 1.00 -1.09 22.74
CA TYR A 172 0.76 -0.26 21.55
C TYR A 172 2.05 -0.17 20.77
N ARG A 173 2.03 -0.49 19.47
CA ARG A 173 3.15 -0.39 18.54
C ARG A 173 2.69 0.26 17.27
N GLU A 174 3.34 1.35 16.87
CA GLU A 174 3.09 1.99 15.58
C GLU A 174 4.40 2.37 14.90
N SER A 175 4.38 2.46 13.57
CA SER A 175 5.46 3.05 12.79
C SER A 175 5.36 4.58 12.80
N SER A 176 6.43 5.24 12.31
CA SER A 176 6.52 6.71 12.28
C SER A 176 5.58 7.39 11.29
N GLY A 177 4.88 6.65 10.43
CA GLY A 177 4.01 7.20 9.40
C GLY A 177 4.75 7.84 8.20
N THR A 178 6.08 7.75 8.15
CA THR A 178 6.88 8.41 7.12
C THR A 178 6.76 7.76 5.74
N ASN A 179 6.37 6.49 5.68
CA ASN A 179 6.26 5.77 4.40
C ASN A 179 4.95 6.07 3.66
N SER A 180 3.91 6.44 4.39
CA SER A 180 2.64 6.88 3.81
C SER A 180 2.55 8.40 3.57
N GLY A 181 3.57 9.16 3.98
CA GLY A 181 3.77 10.56 3.62
C GLY A 181 2.99 11.61 4.41
N ASN A 182 1.78 11.31 4.89
CA ASN A 182 0.88 12.29 5.55
C ASN A 182 0.20 11.78 6.82
N TYR A 183 0.75 10.78 7.44
CA TYR A 183 0.22 10.22 8.67
C TYR A 183 0.70 11.02 9.88
N CYS A 184 -0.23 11.53 10.71
CA CYS A 184 0.10 12.16 11.97
C CYS A 184 0.50 11.11 12.98
N VAL A 185 1.78 11.03 13.30
CA VAL A 185 2.31 10.11 14.32
C VAL A 185 1.76 10.48 15.68
N SER A 186 1.27 9.49 16.42
CA SER A 186 0.92 9.66 17.84
C SER A 186 2.15 10.11 18.63
N PRO A 187 1.98 11.01 19.64
CA PRO A 187 3.07 11.38 20.55
C PRO A 187 3.68 10.18 21.30
N LEU A 188 2.97 9.05 21.35
CA LEU A 188 3.39 7.80 21.98
C LEU A 188 4.05 6.83 21.01
N GLY A 189 4.08 7.15 19.70
CA GLY A 189 4.67 6.31 18.67
C GLY A 189 6.18 6.20 18.82
N ALA A 190 6.72 5.02 18.56
CA ALA A 190 8.16 4.84 18.45
C ALA A 190 8.63 5.48 17.13
N CYS A 191 9.79 6.14 17.13
CA CYS A 191 10.42 6.69 15.91
C CYS A 191 11.04 5.56 15.08
N VAL A 192 10.21 4.60 14.64
CA VAL A 192 10.64 3.46 13.81
C VAL A 192 10.01 3.57 12.42
N THR A 193 10.75 3.16 11.43
CA THR A 193 10.27 3.11 10.03
C THR A 193 9.19 2.05 9.87
N GLY A 194 8.38 2.15 8.81
CA GLY A 194 7.42 1.12 8.45
C GLY A 194 8.07 -0.25 8.25
N LEU A 195 7.25 -1.29 8.30
CA LEU A 195 7.69 -2.67 8.10
C LEU A 195 8.05 -2.90 6.63
N PRO A 196 9.27 -3.36 6.31
CA PRO A 196 9.61 -3.82 4.97
C PRO A 196 8.75 -5.03 4.57
N ILE A 197 8.24 -5.01 3.36
CA ILE A 197 7.42 -6.08 2.80
C ILE A 197 7.94 -6.54 1.46
N SER A 198 7.59 -7.77 1.10
CA SER A 198 7.85 -8.39 -0.19
C SER A 198 6.59 -9.14 -0.64
N ASN A 199 6.60 -9.70 -1.85
CA ASN A 199 5.52 -10.57 -2.33
C ASN A 199 5.47 -11.85 -1.49
N ALA A 200 4.69 -11.80 -0.39
CA ALA A 200 4.60 -12.86 0.61
C ALA A 200 3.30 -12.76 1.41
N THR A 201 3.04 -13.80 2.19
CA THR A 201 1.97 -13.82 3.19
C THR A 201 2.56 -13.50 4.56
N PHE A 202 1.98 -12.49 5.22
CA PHE A 202 2.34 -12.07 6.57
C PHE A 202 1.21 -12.47 7.52
N PRO A 203 1.41 -13.46 8.38
CA PRO A 203 0.38 -13.86 9.35
C PRO A 203 0.14 -12.75 10.36
N ILE A 204 -1.12 -12.56 10.70
CA ILE A 204 -1.59 -11.62 11.71
C ILE A 204 -2.20 -12.43 12.85
N THR A 205 -1.78 -12.12 14.08
CA THR A 205 -2.43 -12.59 15.29
C THR A 205 -3.02 -11.40 16.04
N VAL A 206 -4.27 -11.47 16.42
CA VAL A 206 -4.95 -10.45 17.20
C VAL A 206 -5.24 -10.98 18.60
N GLY A 207 -4.50 -10.47 19.58
CA GLY A 207 -4.62 -10.89 20.98
C GLY A 207 -5.93 -10.46 21.61
N GLY A 208 -6.61 -11.41 22.23
CA GLY A 208 -7.82 -11.16 23.02
C GLY A 208 -7.52 -10.48 24.37
N GLY A 209 -8.51 -9.76 24.89
CA GLY A 209 -8.46 -9.25 26.27
C GLY A 209 -8.54 -10.37 27.30
N GLY A 210 -7.88 -10.16 28.45
CA GLY A 210 -7.99 -11.05 29.59
C GLY A 210 -9.38 -10.99 30.24
N ALA A 211 -9.87 -12.10 30.74
CA ALA A 211 -11.13 -12.14 31.46
C ALA A 211 -11.00 -11.44 32.82
N GLY A 212 -11.94 -10.56 33.13
CA GLY A 212 -12.12 -10.01 34.47
C GLY A 212 -12.79 -11.02 35.40
N GLN A 213 -12.57 -10.88 36.69
CA GLN A 213 -13.19 -11.71 37.70
C GLN A 213 -14.50 -11.09 38.19
N THR A 214 -15.53 -11.92 38.34
CA THR A 214 -16.87 -11.50 38.78
C THR A 214 -17.25 -12.06 40.14
N SER A 215 -16.42 -12.95 40.70
CA SER A 215 -16.69 -13.63 41.97
C SER A 215 -15.96 -12.96 43.13
N CYS A 216 -16.62 -12.77 44.27
CA CYS A 216 -16.01 -12.37 45.52
C CYS A 216 -15.06 -13.51 45.98
N GLY A 217 -13.77 -13.36 45.90
CA GLY A 217 -12.87 -14.43 46.26
C GLY A 217 -11.37 -14.14 46.12
N CYS A 218 -10.93 -12.89 46.15
CA CYS A 218 -9.51 -12.51 45.99
C CYS A 218 -8.86 -13.21 44.75
N THR A 219 -9.51 -13.16 43.63
CA THR A 219 -9.01 -13.79 42.41
C THR A 219 -8.48 -12.75 41.44
N ASN A 220 -7.32 -13.01 40.88
CA ASN A 220 -6.70 -12.15 39.91
C ASN A 220 -7.42 -12.22 38.56
N GLY A 221 -7.52 -11.11 37.88
CA GLY A 221 -7.90 -11.07 36.48
C GLY A 221 -6.89 -11.84 35.61
N SER A 222 -7.34 -12.27 34.46
CA SER A 222 -6.46 -12.94 33.48
C SER A 222 -5.63 -11.93 32.69
N ASN A 223 -4.43 -12.32 32.30
CA ASN A 223 -3.66 -11.57 31.31
C ASN A 223 -4.38 -11.56 29.97
N GLY A 224 -4.19 -10.49 29.20
CA GLY A 224 -4.53 -10.49 27.77
C GLY A 224 -3.59 -11.37 26.97
N SER A 225 -3.72 -11.32 25.64
CA SER A 225 -2.84 -12.00 24.68
C SER A 225 -2.13 -11.02 23.78
N ASN A 226 -0.96 -11.39 23.30
CA ASN A 226 -0.16 -10.57 22.40
C ASN A 226 -0.82 -10.45 21.01
N SER A 227 -0.65 -9.30 20.36
CA SER A 227 -0.91 -9.15 18.94
C SER A 227 0.41 -9.12 18.17
N VAL A 228 0.40 -9.76 16.99
CA VAL A 228 1.62 -9.92 16.17
C VAL A 228 1.32 -9.59 14.72
N PHE A 229 2.18 -8.78 14.13
CA PHE A 229 2.27 -8.56 12.69
C PHE A 229 3.72 -8.80 12.26
N SER A 230 3.97 -9.94 11.60
CA SER A 230 5.32 -10.34 11.18
C SER A 230 6.29 -10.35 12.38
N THR A 231 7.30 -9.49 12.37
CA THR A 231 8.29 -9.33 13.45
C THR A 231 7.83 -8.37 14.56
N ILE A 232 6.71 -7.68 14.38
CA ILE A 232 6.19 -6.70 15.31
C ILE A 232 5.29 -7.41 16.32
N THR A 233 5.70 -7.43 17.58
CA THR A 233 4.89 -7.97 18.68
C THR A 233 4.50 -6.85 19.63
N SER A 234 3.20 -6.69 19.85
CA SER A 234 2.64 -5.87 20.91
C SER A 234 2.29 -6.77 22.09
N THR A 235 2.81 -6.45 23.27
CA THR A 235 2.71 -7.29 24.47
C THR A 235 1.38 -7.06 25.17
N ALA A 236 0.75 -8.14 25.63
CA ALA A 236 -0.50 -8.10 26.38
C ALA A 236 -0.40 -7.34 27.69
N GLY A 237 -1.54 -6.84 28.18
CA GLY A 237 -1.71 -6.31 29.52
C GLY A 237 -1.81 -7.42 30.57
N GLY A 238 -1.24 -7.18 31.75
CA GLY A 238 -1.37 -8.09 32.90
C GLY A 238 -2.74 -7.99 33.57
N GLY A 239 -3.21 -9.11 34.13
CA GLY A 239 -4.43 -9.13 34.94
C GLY A 239 -4.24 -8.34 36.25
N GLY A 240 -5.32 -7.71 36.73
CA GLY A 240 -5.36 -7.04 38.04
C GLY A 240 -5.45 -8.06 39.18
N GLY A 241 -4.89 -7.69 40.33
CA GLY A 241 -4.94 -8.48 41.57
C GLY A 241 -6.15 -8.14 42.43
#